data_765ba2902b1925ad9627fdcdf6cf219c
#
_entry.id   765ba2902b1925ad9627fdcdf6cf219c
#
_cell.length_a   1.000
_cell.length_b   1.000
_cell.length_c   1.000
_cell.angle_alpha   90.00
_cell.angle_beta   90.00
_cell.angle_gamma   90.00
#
_symmetry.space_group_name_H-M   'P 1'
#
loop_
_entity.id
_entity.type
_entity.pdbx_description
1 polymer ?
#
loop_
_entity_poly.entity_id
_entity_poly.type
_entity_poly.pdbx_seq_one_letter_code
_entity_poly.pdbx_strand_id
1 'polypeptide(L)'
;MKKILLFTTILLAFLSMGFAKSAGKKSVAVFVPGIIDDSPTYNMLVQGVKAAVEEKNQSLAKKNKIDLFIMEAGTNQAEWGPKITALCAERKYDVIISSNPSLPDLVEPILKTFPNQKFILLDATKEGNQNIHTVCYNQYEQSYLTGFIGGLMSKSHKLALIAAQEYPVMNNIIYPYFEKGAKAANSSSTVDFRIVGNWYDATKGAEIADAVAKKGVDVILPICGGASQGVITSAVNNKIYITWFDDNGFAKAPGTIISSSVMEQKKMSYNVTKEFLEGKTPWATAKMVGIKEGFVDFVQDDPNYIKTVPEDIRKKMANLLADIRAGKVEIK
;
A
#
# COMPACT_ATOMS: atom_id res chain seq x y z
N MET A 1 -7.40 52.74 71.69
CA MET A 1 -6.45 52.76 70.58
C MET A 1 -6.27 51.35 70.07
N LYS A 2 -7.06 50.90 69.07
CA LYS A 2 -6.90 49.64 68.43
C LYS A 2 -6.57 49.88 66.96
N LYS A 3 -5.34 49.52 66.54
CA LYS A 3 -4.91 49.60 65.14
C LYS A 3 -5.48 48.35 64.40
N ILE A 4 -6.34 48.63 63.41
CA ILE A 4 -6.86 47.64 62.51
C ILE A 4 -5.80 47.46 61.39
N LEU A 5 -5.21 46.27 61.31
CA LEU A 5 -4.27 45.88 60.28
C LEU A 5 -5.09 45.31 59.08
N LEU A 6 -5.14 46.06 58.00
CA LEU A 6 -5.82 45.63 56.75
C LEU A 6 -4.87 44.72 55.95
N PHE A 7 -5.11 43.42 55.96
CA PHE A 7 -4.41 42.47 55.07
C PHE A 7 -5.02 42.52 53.70
N THR A 8 -4.35 43.14 52.77
CA THR A 8 -4.68 43.10 51.33
C THR A 8 -4.13 41.79 50.75
N THR A 9 -5.00 40.82 50.55
CA THR A 9 -4.70 39.56 49.84
C THR A 9 -4.66 39.85 48.36
N ILE A 10 -3.47 39.99 47.79
CA ILE A 10 -3.28 40.03 46.32
C ILE A 10 -3.42 38.62 45.80
N LEU A 11 -4.57 38.33 45.22
CA LEU A 11 -4.85 37.09 44.48
C LEU A 11 -4.08 37.13 43.15
N LEU A 12 -2.87 36.53 43.13
CA LEU A 12 -2.16 36.27 41.86
C LEU A 12 -2.93 35.24 41.07
N ALA A 13 -3.78 35.70 40.16
CA ALA A 13 -4.32 34.88 39.09
C ALA A 13 -3.16 34.54 38.13
N PHE A 14 -2.53 33.39 38.32
CA PHE A 14 -1.71 32.78 37.26
C PHE A 14 -2.62 32.47 36.08
N LEU A 15 -2.75 33.40 35.14
CA LEU A 15 -3.16 33.08 33.80
C LEU A 15 -2.13 32.06 33.26
N SER A 16 -2.50 30.81 33.27
CA SER A 16 -1.85 29.79 32.43
C SER A 16 -2.16 30.19 30.99
N MET A 17 -1.39 31.10 30.44
CA MET A 17 -1.24 31.25 29.00
C MET A 17 -0.66 29.91 28.51
N GLY A 18 -1.55 28.98 28.17
CA GLY A 18 -1.18 27.88 27.32
C GLY A 18 -0.54 28.50 26.08
N PHE A 19 0.77 28.36 25.97
CA PHE A 19 1.47 28.63 24.73
C PHE A 19 0.87 27.70 23.70
N ALA A 20 -0.20 28.15 23.02
CA ALA A 20 -0.57 27.58 21.74
C ALA A 20 0.69 27.70 20.90
N LYS A 21 1.37 26.57 20.69
CA LYS A 21 2.49 26.46 19.76
C LYS A 21 2.01 27.18 18.50
N SER A 22 2.56 28.33 18.21
CA SER A 22 2.32 29.05 16.96
C SER A 22 2.30 27.96 15.90
N ALA A 23 1.26 27.90 15.08
CA ALA A 23 1.18 26.92 14.02
C ALA A 23 2.36 27.18 13.08
N GLY A 24 3.52 26.63 13.44
CA GLY A 24 4.74 26.74 12.68
C GLY A 24 4.50 26.14 11.30
N LYS A 25 5.22 26.62 10.33
CA LYS A 25 5.24 26.05 8.98
C LYS A 25 5.35 24.52 9.06
N LYS A 26 4.35 23.81 8.56
CA LYS A 26 4.38 22.35 8.52
C LYS A 26 5.38 21.86 7.48
N SER A 27 5.97 20.71 7.76
CA SER A 27 6.94 20.06 6.87
C SER A 27 6.62 18.56 6.76
N VAL A 28 6.52 18.08 5.53
CA VAL A 28 6.18 16.69 5.19
C VAL A 28 7.35 16.07 4.45
N ALA A 29 7.75 14.86 4.84
CA ALA A 29 8.65 14.04 4.04
C ALA A 29 7.91 12.83 3.48
N VAL A 30 8.24 12.43 2.26
CA VAL A 30 7.89 11.13 1.68
C VAL A 30 9.15 10.29 1.62
N PHE A 31 9.10 9.13 2.30
CA PHE A 31 10.15 8.12 2.19
C PHE A 31 9.67 7.04 1.23
N VAL A 32 10.36 6.89 0.11
CA VAL A 32 10.07 5.85 -0.89
C VAL A 32 11.05 4.70 -0.68
N PRO A 33 10.60 3.52 -0.20
CA PRO A 33 11.48 2.37 -0.02
C PRO A 33 11.74 1.67 -1.37
N GLY A 34 12.41 2.37 -2.27
CA GLY A 34 12.66 1.96 -3.63
C GLY A 34 12.99 3.13 -4.54
N ILE A 35 12.62 2.98 -5.81
CA ILE A 35 12.71 3.98 -6.87
C ILE A 35 11.30 4.26 -7.36
N ILE A 36 10.94 5.55 -7.51
CA ILE A 36 9.58 5.98 -7.87
C ILE A 36 9.17 5.43 -9.24
N ASP A 37 10.06 5.54 -10.22
CA ASP A 37 9.77 5.16 -11.60
C ASP A 37 9.68 3.65 -11.81
N ASP A 38 10.25 2.86 -10.90
CA ASP A 38 10.21 1.39 -10.97
C ASP A 38 8.92 0.81 -10.35
N SER A 39 8.14 1.62 -9.64
CA SER A 39 6.96 1.16 -8.91
C SER A 39 5.75 2.09 -9.08
N PRO A 40 4.69 1.64 -9.77
CA PRO A 40 3.43 2.38 -9.86
C PRO A 40 2.89 2.78 -8.49
N THR A 41 3.01 1.91 -7.49
CA THR A 41 2.57 2.15 -6.12
C THR A 41 3.29 3.34 -5.48
N TYR A 42 4.62 3.43 -5.64
CA TYR A 42 5.40 4.55 -5.11
C TYR A 42 5.14 5.84 -5.88
N ASN A 43 4.96 5.74 -7.19
CA ASN A 43 4.57 6.90 -8.01
C ASN A 43 3.21 7.45 -7.55
N MET A 44 2.21 6.60 -7.35
CA MET A 44 0.90 6.99 -6.82
C MET A 44 0.98 7.58 -5.41
N LEU A 45 1.80 7.03 -4.52
CA LEU A 45 2.07 7.59 -3.19
C LEU A 45 2.54 9.05 -3.29
N VAL A 46 3.59 9.27 -4.05
CA VAL A 46 4.20 10.59 -4.23
C VAL A 46 3.23 11.59 -4.87
N GLN A 47 2.50 11.17 -5.91
CA GLN A 47 1.52 12.02 -6.57
C GLN A 47 0.40 12.48 -5.63
N GLY A 48 -0.13 11.58 -4.78
CA GLY A 48 -1.19 11.93 -3.85
C GLY A 48 -0.72 12.91 -2.77
N VAL A 49 0.47 12.67 -2.19
CA VAL A 49 1.05 13.59 -1.19
C VAL A 49 1.32 14.95 -1.81
N LYS A 50 1.94 15.02 -3.02
CA LYS A 50 2.16 16.27 -3.76
C LYS A 50 0.86 17.04 -3.94
N ALA A 51 -0.18 16.38 -4.46
CA ALA A 51 -1.47 17.02 -4.73
C ALA A 51 -2.10 17.63 -3.46
N ALA A 52 -2.06 16.92 -2.32
CA ALA A 52 -2.60 17.44 -1.06
C ALA A 52 -1.82 18.65 -0.52
N VAL A 53 -0.48 18.59 -0.61
CA VAL A 53 0.39 19.70 -0.19
C VAL A 53 0.22 20.92 -1.10
N GLU A 54 0.15 20.71 -2.42
CA GLU A 54 -0.06 21.78 -3.40
C GLU A 54 -1.42 22.46 -3.21
N GLU A 55 -2.51 21.71 -3.05
CA GLU A 55 -3.84 22.25 -2.77
C GLU A 55 -3.81 23.13 -1.51
N LYS A 56 -3.24 22.61 -0.41
CA LYS A 56 -3.16 23.37 0.83
C LYS A 56 -2.31 24.63 0.66
N ASN A 57 -1.21 24.55 -0.08
CA ASN A 57 -0.30 25.67 -0.32
C ASN A 57 -0.92 26.80 -1.15
N GLN A 58 -1.96 26.53 -1.95
CA GLN A 58 -2.70 27.57 -2.69
C GLN A 58 -3.38 28.56 -1.76
N SER A 59 -3.86 28.08 -0.59
CA SER A 59 -4.54 28.91 0.41
C SER A 59 -3.63 29.57 1.44
N LEU A 60 -2.32 29.31 1.39
CA LEU A 60 -1.36 29.77 2.40
C LEU A 60 -0.48 30.91 1.89
N ALA A 61 -0.19 31.90 2.76
CA ALA A 61 0.81 32.93 2.47
C ALA A 61 2.20 32.28 2.27
N LYS A 62 3.05 32.87 1.43
CA LYS A 62 4.37 32.33 1.04
C LYS A 62 5.21 31.84 2.22
N LYS A 63 5.24 32.61 3.33
CA LYS A 63 6.01 32.27 4.54
C LYS A 63 5.48 31.04 5.30
N ASN A 64 4.22 30.67 5.08
CA ASN A 64 3.54 29.57 5.78
C ASN A 64 3.38 28.32 4.89
N LYS A 65 3.87 28.35 3.65
CA LYS A 65 3.76 27.21 2.73
C LYS A 65 4.43 25.98 3.32
N ILE A 66 3.79 24.85 3.17
CA ILE A 66 4.25 23.55 3.62
C ILE A 66 5.45 23.14 2.78
N ASP A 67 6.53 22.71 3.44
CA ASP A 67 7.68 22.12 2.77
C ASP A 67 7.40 20.62 2.53
N LEU A 68 7.68 20.18 1.32
CA LEU A 68 7.64 18.76 0.93
C LEU A 68 9.03 18.33 0.50
N PHE A 69 9.51 17.25 1.11
CA PHE A 69 10.75 16.57 0.74
C PHE A 69 10.45 15.14 0.32
N ILE A 70 11.10 14.64 -0.72
CA ILE A 70 10.93 13.28 -1.21
C ILE A 70 12.30 12.62 -1.24
N MET A 71 12.39 11.45 -0.59
CA MET A 71 13.60 10.63 -0.55
C MET A 71 13.33 9.28 -1.20
N GLU A 72 14.06 8.96 -2.25
CA GLU A 72 14.16 7.60 -2.78
C GLU A 72 15.25 6.84 -2.04
N ALA A 73 14.89 5.74 -1.41
CA ALA A 73 15.85 4.95 -0.63
C ALA A 73 16.65 3.96 -1.48
N GLY A 74 16.24 3.76 -2.73
CA GLY A 74 16.86 2.76 -3.61
C GLY A 74 16.46 1.34 -3.25
N THR A 75 16.97 0.39 -4.01
CA THR A 75 16.56 -1.01 -4.00
C THR A 75 17.24 -1.87 -2.92
N ASN A 76 18.27 -1.34 -2.26
CA ASN A 76 18.94 -2.03 -1.17
C ASN A 76 18.16 -1.89 0.14
N GLN A 77 17.38 -2.91 0.51
CA GLN A 77 16.55 -2.90 1.72
C GLN A 77 17.34 -2.71 3.03
N ALA A 78 18.61 -3.17 3.07
CA ALA A 78 19.45 -2.99 4.26
C ALA A 78 19.74 -1.51 4.57
N GLU A 79 19.63 -0.63 3.58
CA GLU A 79 19.83 0.80 3.75
C GLU A 79 18.57 1.57 4.19
N TRP A 80 17.39 0.99 4.12
CA TRP A 80 16.14 1.70 4.41
C TRP A 80 16.09 2.19 5.87
N GLY A 81 16.37 1.31 6.84
CA GLY A 81 16.41 1.70 8.26
C GLY A 81 17.40 2.83 8.55
N PRO A 82 18.68 2.72 8.14
CA PRO A 82 19.66 3.83 8.23
C PRO A 82 19.17 5.13 7.58
N LYS A 83 18.58 5.09 6.38
CA LYS A 83 18.07 6.28 5.67
C LYS A 83 16.88 6.92 6.38
N ILE A 84 15.92 6.13 6.91
CA ILE A 84 14.82 6.66 7.73
C ILE A 84 15.37 7.29 9.01
N THR A 85 16.36 6.66 9.64
CA THR A 85 17.03 7.20 10.84
C THR A 85 17.67 8.53 10.56
N ALA A 86 18.40 8.65 9.44
CA ALA A 86 19.01 9.92 9.02
C ALA A 86 17.95 11.00 8.78
N LEU A 87 16.85 10.66 8.13
CA LEU A 87 15.72 11.58 7.91
C LEU A 87 15.10 12.08 9.22
N CYS A 88 14.94 11.19 10.22
CA CYS A 88 14.48 11.57 11.55
C CYS A 88 15.49 12.46 12.30
N ALA A 89 16.79 12.20 12.12
CA ALA A 89 17.86 12.97 12.77
C ALA A 89 17.92 14.44 12.31
N GLU A 90 17.42 14.75 11.11
CA GLU A 90 17.29 16.13 10.65
C GLU A 90 16.33 16.96 11.51
N ARG A 91 15.37 16.32 12.20
CA ARG A 91 14.36 16.97 13.08
C ARG A 91 13.56 18.09 12.39
N LYS A 92 13.43 18.01 11.07
CA LYS A 92 12.76 19.04 10.25
C LYS A 92 11.32 18.68 9.93
N TYR A 93 11.00 17.39 9.85
CA TYR A 93 9.74 16.93 9.30
C TYR A 93 8.74 16.62 10.42
N ASP A 94 7.55 17.22 10.34
CA ASP A 94 6.45 16.93 11.28
C ASP A 94 5.89 15.52 11.08
N VAL A 95 5.92 15.02 9.83
CA VAL A 95 5.49 13.67 9.48
C VAL A 95 6.36 13.10 8.36
N ILE A 96 6.60 11.80 8.42
CA ILE A 96 7.17 11.01 7.33
C ILE A 96 6.06 10.09 6.82
N ILE A 97 5.73 10.20 5.54
CA ILE A 97 4.70 9.37 4.87
C ILE A 97 5.41 8.36 3.99
N SER A 98 4.98 7.10 4.04
CA SER A 98 5.59 6.03 3.25
C SER A 98 4.57 4.91 2.97
N SER A 99 4.97 3.92 2.16
CA SER A 99 4.13 2.77 1.82
C SER A 99 4.98 1.53 1.63
N ASN A 100 4.88 0.59 2.54
CA ASN A 100 5.43 -0.77 2.42
C ASN A 100 5.07 -1.57 3.69
N PRO A 101 4.70 -2.86 3.60
CA PRO A 101 4.30 -3.67 4.75
C PRO A 101 5.39 -3.91 5.79
N SER A 102 6.69 -3.76 5.45
CA SER A 102 7.80 -3.94 6.40
C SER A 102 8.18 -2.68 7.19
N LEU A 103 7.61 -1.52 6.85
CA LEU A 103 7.97 -0.25 7.49
C LEU A 103 7.66 -0.17 8.99
N PRO A 104 6.55 -0.71 9.50
CA PRO A 104 6.29 -0.68 10.95
C PRO A 104 7.45 -1.24 11.76
N ASP A 105 8.01 -2.38 11.36
CA ASP A 105 9.14 -3.02 12.05
C ASP A 105 10.43 -2.20 11.97
N LEU A 106 10.61 -1.44 10.89
CA LEU A 106 11.76 -0.55 10.72
C LEU A 106 11.63 0.73 11.56
N VAL A 107 10.44 1.32 11.67
CA VAL A 107 10.26 2.62 12.34
C VAL A 107 10.08 2.52 13.84
N GLU A 108 9.54 1.41 14.38
CA GLU A 108 9.36 1.26 15.82
C GLU A 108 10.66 1.38 16.65
N PRO A 109 11.77 0.73 16.27
CA PRO A 109 13.04 0.93 16.95
C PRO A 109 13.54 2.36 16.88
N ILE A 110 13.33 3.03 15.74
CA ILE A 110 13.74 4.42 15.50
C ILE A 110 13.01 5.38 16.44
N LEU A 111 11.73 5.13 16.73
CA LEU A 111 10.93 5.94 17.65
C LEU A 111 11.44 5.94 19.10
N LYS A 112 12.23 4.95 19.50
CA LYS A 112 12.91 4.97 20.82
C LYS A 112 13.93 6.11 20.91
N THR A 113 14.57 6.45 19.78
CA THR A 113 15.54 7.55 19.68
C THR A 113 14.89 8.88 19.29
N PHE A 114 13.82 8.83 18.50
CA PHE A 114 13.08 10.00 18.01
C PHE A 114 11.60 9.95 18.43
N PRO A 115 11.28 10.07 19.75
CA PRO A 115 9.94 9.81 20.27
C PRO A 115 8.87 10.81 19.83
N ASN A 116 9.24 11.89 19.17
CA ASN A 116 8.30 12.90 18.66
C ASN A 116 8.07 12.80 17.15
N GLN A 117 8.82 11.94 16.44
CA GLN A 117 8.63 11.77 15.00
C GLN A 117 7.31 11.06 14.72
N LYS A 118 6.54 11.55 13.77
CA LYS A 118 5.27 10.97 13.33
C LYS A 118 5.44 10.27 12.00
N PHE A 119 4.73 9.15 11.85
CA PHE A 119 4.71 8.34 10.63
C PHE A 119 3.28 8.04 10.19
N ILE A 120 3.02 8.17 8.90
CA ILE A 120 1.83 7.64 8.24
C ILE A 120 2.33 6.59 7.24
N LEU A 121 1.92 5.33 7.46
CA LEU A 121 2.40 4.21 6.68
C LEU A 121 1.23 3.55 5.96
N LEU A 122 1.27 3.58 4.63
CA LEU A 122 0.29 2.94 3.77
C LEU A 122 0.77 1.52 3.43
N ASP A 123 -0.18 0.68 3.02
CA ASP A 123 0.05 -0.75 2.77
C ASP A 123 0.73 -1.45 3.96
N ALA A 124 0.34 -1.04 5.17
CA ALA A 124 0.95 -1.50 6.41
C ALA A 124 -0.09 -1.58 7.52
N THR A 125 0.18 -2.39 8.54
CA THR A 125 -0.70 -2.55 9.71
C THR A 125 0.10 -2.43 11.00
N LYS A 126 -0.26 -1.45 11.83
CA LYS A 126 0.30 -1.25 13.17
C LYS A 126 -0.65 -0.42 14.02
N GLU A 127 -1.03 -0.95 15.16
CA GLU A 127 -1.87 -0.29 16.15
C GLU A 127 -1.09 0.05 17.44
N GLY A 128 -1.66 0.92 18.26
CA GLY A 128 -1.23 1.18 19.64
C GLY A 128 -0.05 2.14 19.77
N ASN A 129 0.67 2.51 18.71
CA ASN A 129 1.77 3.46 18.78
C ASN A 129 1.30 4.88 18.45
N GLN A 130 1.35 5.79 19.44
CA GLN A 130 0.88 7.19 19.31
C GLN A 130 1.58 8.01 18.24
N ASN A 131 2.65 7.51 17.65
CA ASN A 131 3.41 8.18 16.60
C ASN A 131 3.19 7.56 15.22
N ILE A 132 2.37 6.51 15.12
CA ILE A 132 2.12 5.80 13.88
C ILE A 132 0.62 5.81 13.58
N HIS A 133 0.28 6.10 12.34
CA HIS A 133 -1.01 5.80 11.74
C HIS A 133 -0.78 4.91 10.52
N THR A 134 -1.51 3.82 10.40
CA THR A 134 -1.40 2.92 9.25
C THR A 134 -2.72 2.76 8.53
N VAL A 135 -2.65 2.59 7.22
CA VAL A 135 -3.77 2.18 6.38
C VAL A 135 -3.31 1.03 5.49
N CYS A 136 -3.98 -0.11 5.59
CA CYS A 136 -3.77 -1.24 4.69
C CYS A 136 -4.96 -1.40 3.75
N TYR A 137 -4.69 -1.91 2.55
CA TYR A 137 -5.73 -2.29 1.61
C TYR A 137 -6.25 -3.68 1.95
N ASN A 138 -7.53 -3.95 1.63
CA ASN A 138 -8.11 -5.27 1.85
C ASN A 138 -7.55 -6.28 0.85
N GLN A 139 -6.38 -6.80 1.17
CA GLN A 139 -5.68 -7.77 0.34
C GLN A 139 -6.35 -9.16 0.34
N TYR A 140 -7.29 -9.41 1.26
CA TYR A 140 -8.19 -10.57 1.17
C TYR A 140 -9.01 -10.50 -0.11
N GLU A 141 -9.63 -9.33 -0.40
CA GLU A 141 -10.43 -9.10 -1.60
C GLU A 141 -9.58 -9.15 -2.87
N GLN A 142 -8.44 -8.43 -2.90
CA GLN A 142 -7.55 -8.42 -4.06
C GLN A 142 -7.09 -9.84 -4.42
N SER A 143 -6.63 -10.59 -3.42
CA SER A 143 -6.10 -11.94 -3.62
C SER A 143 -7.17 -12.92 -4.06
N TYR A 144 -8.35 -12.85 -3.44
CA TYR A 144 -9.48 -13.70 -3.80
C TYR A 144 -9.93 -13.46 -5.25
N LEU A 145 -10.06 -12.19 -5.66
CA LEU A 145 -10.49 -11.84 -7.02
C LEU A 145 -9.49 -12.30 -8.07
N THR A 146 -8.19 -12.11 -7.84
CA THR A 146 -7.14 -12.57 -8.76
C THR A 146 -7.08 -14.10 -8.82
N GLY A 147 -7.28 -14.78 -7.70
CA GLY A 147 -7.39 -16.23 -7.66
C GLY A 147 -8.64 -16.74 -8.38
N PHE A 148 -9.79 -16.10 -8.16
CA PHE A 148 -11.07 -16.52 -8.76
C PHE A 148 -11.03 -16.43 -10.28
N ILE A 149 -10.59 -15.31 -10.85
CA ILE A 149 -10.43 -15.20 -12.31
C ILE A 149 -9.34 -16.16 -12.82
N GLY A 150 -8.24 -16.32 -12.08
CA GLY A 150 -7.19 -17.28 -12.42
C GLY A 150 -7.73 -18.70 -12.53
N GLY A 151 -8.56 -19.15 -11.57
CA GLY A 151 -9.22 -20.44 -11.58
C GLY A 151 -10.24 -20.61 -12.71
N LEU A 152 -10.96 -19.53 -13.09
CA LEU A 152 -11.90 -19.55 -14.24
C LEU A 152 -11.18 -19.65 -15.59
N MET A 153 -9.99 -19.07 -15.72
CA MET A 153 -9.22 -19.02 -16.96
C MET A 153 -8.25 -20.19 -17.12
N SER A 154 -7.84 -20.83 -16.02
CA SER A 154 -6.91 -21.94 -16.03
C SER A 154 -7.55 -23.19 -16.66
N LYS A 155 -6.86 -23.80 -17.63
CA LYS A 155 -7.23 -25.06 -18.26
C LYS A 155 -6.59 -26.25 -17.55
N SER A 156 -5.41 -26.07 -17.00
CA SER A 156 -4.66 -27.10 -16.28
C SER A 156 -5.11 -27.26 -14.83
N HIS A 157 -5.84 -26.27 -14.28
CA HIS A 157 -6.18 -26.12 -12.87
C HIS A 157 -4.94 -25.99 -11.97
N LYS A 158 -3.80 -25.63 -12.55
CA LYS A 158 -2.54 -25.38 -11.84
C LYS A 158 -2.16 -23.91 -11.98
N LEU A 159 -2.18 -23.21 -10.86
CA LEU A 159 -1.78 -21.82 -10.75
C LEU A 159 -0.47 -21.73 -9.97
N ALA A 160 0.19 -20.58 -10.04
CA ALA A 160 1.31 -20.26 -9.15
C ALA A 160 1.17 -18.85 -8.58
N LEU A 161 1.73 -18.64 -7.38
CA LEU A 161 2.01 -17.34 -6.82
C LEU A 161 3.53 -17.22 -6.66
N ILE A 162 4.12 -16.19 -7.29
CA ILE A 162 5.55 -15.90 -7.20
C ILE A 162 5.73 -14.61 -6.42
N ALA A 163 6.22 -14.70 -5.17
CA ALA A 163 6.40 -13.58 -4.27
C ALA A 163 7.88 -13.17 -4.19
N ALA A 164 8.15 -11.90 -3.85
CA ALA A 164 9.50 -11.42 -3.61
C ALA A 164 10.14 -12.11 -2.40
N GLN A 165 9.39 -12.20 -1.31
CA GLN A 165 9.82 -12.77 -0.03
C GLN A 165 8.62 -13.21 0.80
N GLU A 166 8.86 -13.97 1.86
CA GLU A 166 7.84 -14.28 2.85
C GLU A 166 7.69 -13.13 3.86
N TYR A 167 6.46 -12.80 4.20
CA TYR A 167 6.09 -11.87 5.26
C TYR A 167 4.65 -12.17 5.72
N PRO A 168 4.23 -11.70 6.93
CA PRO A 168 2.96 -12.13 7.51
C PRO A 168 1.74 -11.96 6.60
N VAL A 169 1.64 -10.86 5.88
CA VAL A 169 0.50 -10.61 4.96
C VAL A 169 0.55 -11.56 3.76
N MET A 170 1.73 -11.81 3.19
CA MET A 170 1.89 -12.78 2.08
C MET A 170 1.44 -14.17 2.51
N ASN A 171 1.94 -14.65 3.66
CA ASN A 171 1.74 -16.02 4.10
C ASN A 171 0.33 -16.26 4.67
N ASN A 172 -0.27 -15.25 5.34
CA ASN A 172 -1.53 -15.41 6.05
C ASN A 172 -2.75 -14.86 5.29
N ILE A 173 -2.53 -14.01 4.27
CA ILE A 173 -3.60 -13.35 3.55
C ILE A 173 -3.48 -13.62 2.05
N ILE A 174 -2.40 -13.14 1.40
CA ILE A 174 -2.34 -13.12 -0.06
C ILE A 174 -2.36 -14.53 -0.64
N TYR A 175 -1.43 -15.38 -0.23
CA TYR A 175 -1.37 -16.75 -0.75
C TYR A 175 -2.63 -17.57 -0.41
N PRO A 176 -3.12 -17.63 0.86
CA PRO A 176 -4.31 -18.41 1.18
C PRO A 176 -5.57 -17.93 0.47
N TYR A 177 -5.75 -16.62 0.27
CA TYR A 177 -6.95 -16.10 -0.38
C TYR A 177 -6.87 -16.16 -1.91
N PHE A 178 -5.69 -16.10 -2.50
CA PHE A 178 -5.49 -16.44 -3.89
C PHE A 178 -5.87 -17.91 -4.16
N GLU A 179 -5.41 -18.84 -3.32
CA GLU A 179 -5.79 -20.24 -3.41
C GLU A 179 -7.30 -20.45 -3.18
N LYS A 180 -7.89 -19.78 -2.18
CA LYS A 180 -9.33 -19.83 -1.89
C LYS A 180 -10.16 -19.34 -3.08
N GLY A 181 -9.75 -18.23 -3.71
CA GLY A 181 -10.40 -17.72 -4.92
C GLY A 181 -10.31 -18.70 -6.09
N ALA A 182 -9.13 -19.25 -6.35
CA ALA A 182 -8.93 -20.24 -7.41
C ALA A 182 -9.80 -21.50 -7.20
N LYS A 183 -9.87 -22.01 -5.96
CA LYS A 183 -10.72 -23.18 -5.61
C LYS A 183 -12.21 -22.86 -5.65
N ALA A 184 -12.62 -21.62 -5.36
CA ALA A 184 -14.02 -21.22 -5.50
C ALA A 184 -14.47 -21.17 -6.97
N ALA A 185 -13.58 -20.85 -7.89
CA ALA A 185 -13.83 -20.93 -9.33
C ALA A 185 -13.82 -22.37 -9.84
N ASN A 186 -12.89 -23.17 -9.36
CA ASN A 186 -12.75 -24.59 -9.68
C ASN A 186 -12.10 -25.34 -8.52
N SER A 187 -12.83 -26.26 -7.91
CA SER A 187 -12.38 -27.01 -6.72
C SER A 187 -11.13 -27.86 -6.93
N SER A 188 -10.79 -28.19 -8.19
CA SER A 188 -9.57 -28.92 -8.55
C SER A 188 -8.33 -28.02 -8.64
N SER A 189 -8.47 -26.70 -8.51
CA SER A 189 -7.35 -25.76 -8.62
C SER A 189 -6.33 -25.98 -7.51
N THR A 190 -5.06 -25.92 -7.90
CA THR A 190 -3.89 -25.97 -7.00
C THR A 190 -3.01 -24.77 -7.24
N VAL A 191 -2.31 -24.30 -6.20
CA VAL A 191 -1.41 -23.15 -6.28
C VAL A 191 0.01 -23.53 -5.82
N ASP A 192 0.99 -23.40 -6.71
CA ASP A 192 2.42 -23.56 -6.40
C ASP A 192 2.97 -22.22 -5.90
N PHE A 193 3.38 -22.13 -4.63
CA PHE A 193 3.92 -20.93 -4.03
C PHE A 193 5.44 -20.90 -4.14
N ARG A 194 6.00 -19.81 -4.69
CA ARG A 194 7.43 -19.63 -4.94
C ARG A 194 7.94 -18.28 -4.47
N ILE A 195 9.21 -18.24 -4.07
CA ILE A 195 9.89 -17.06 -3.56
C ILE A 195 11.09 -16.73 -4.43
N VAL A 196 11.18 -15.46 -4.87
CA VAL A 196 12.34 -14.93 -5.62
C VAL A 196 13.52 -14.72 -4.68
N GLY A 197 13.27 -14.22 -3.46
CA GLY A 197 14.28 -13.86 -2.47
C GLY A 197 14.55 -12.37 -2.34
N ASN A 198 14.08 -11.56 -3.30
CA ASN A 198 14.15 -10.09 -3.28
C ASN A 198 13.14 -9.47 -4.26
N TRP A 199 13.02 -8.12 -4.24
CA TRP A 199 12.03 -7.39 -5.03
C TRP A 199 12.48 -7.05 -6.46
N TYR A 200 13.74 -7.33 -6.87
CA TYR A 200 14.31 -6.70 -8.07
C TYR A 200 14.98 -7.67 -9.05
N ASP A 201 15.17 -8.94 -8.69
CA ASP A 201 15.85 -9.93 -9.53
C ASP A 201 14.92 -10.50 -10.61
N ALA A 202 14.82 -9.78 -11.74
CA ALA A 202 14.01 -10.19 -12.87
C ALA A 202 14.49 -11.51 -13.50
N THR A 203 15.79 -11.79 -13.48
CA THR A 203 16.36 -13.06 -14.00
C THR A 203 15.83 -14.23 -13.19
N LYS A 204 15.90 -14.12 -11.86
CA LYS A 204 15.36 -15.14 -10.96
C LYS A 204 13.84 -15.29 -11.07
N GLY A 205 13.13 -14.17 -11.24
CA GLY A 205 11.69 -14.18 -11.51
C GLY A 205 11.35 -15.00 -12.76
N ALA A 206 12.07 -14.80 -13.87
CA ALA A 206 11.89 -15.55 -15.10
C ALA A 206 12.21 -17.05 -14.93
N GLU A 207 13.33 -17.40 -14.30
CA GLU A 207 13.71 -18.80 -14.03
C GLU A 207 12.63 -19.56 -13.25
N ILE A 208 12.07 -18.93 -12.22
CA ILE A 208 11.00 -19.53 -11.41
C ILE A 208 9.72 -19.70 -12.23
N ALA A 209 9.35 -18.68 -13.02
CA ALA A 209 8.16 -18.74 -13.88
C ALA A 209 8.30 -19.86 -14.94
N ASP A 210 9.46 -20.01 -15.59
CA ASP A 210 9.75 -21.10 -16.52
C ASP A 210 9.68 -22.47 -15.83
N ALA A 211 10.16 -22.57 -14.61
CA ALA A 211 10.14 -23.82 -13.87
C ALA A 211 8.72 -24.27 -13.50
N VAL A 212 7.83 -23.33 -13.12
CA VAL A 212 6.44 -23.67 -12.82
C VAL A 212 5.62 -23.93 -14.11
N ALA A 213 5.89 -23.19 -15.19
CA ALA A 213 5.28 -23.45 -16.50
C ALA A 213 5.59 -24.88 -17.01
N LYS A 214 6.84 -25.34 -16.89
CA LYS A 214 7.24 -26.73 -17.21
C LYS A 214 6.50 -27.79 -16.40
N LYS A 215 5.96 -27.44 -15.21
CA LYS A 215 5.12 -28.34 -14.39
C LYS A 215 3.64 -28.27 -14.77
N GLY A 216 3.30 -27.49 -15.80
CA GLY A 216 1.94 -27.34 -16.31
C GLY A 216 1.12 -26.24 -15.64
N VAL A 217 1.75 -25.32 -14.91
CA VAL A 217 1.10 -24.09 -14.47
C VAL A 217 0.76 -23.24 -15.70
N ASP A 218 -0.47 -22.73 -15.77
CA ASP A 218 -0.95 -21.91 -16.87
C ASP A 218 -1.48 -20.52 -16.45
N VAL A 219 -1.48 -20.23 -15.15
CA VAL A 219 -1.77 -18.89 -14.59
C VAL A 219 -0.81 -18.56 -13.44
N ILE A 220 -0.20 -17.40 -13.48
CA ILE A 220 0.72 -16.93 -12.42
C ILE A 220 0.25 -15.57 -11.86
N LEU A 221 0.28 -15.44 -10.54
CA LEU A 221 0.21 -14.16 -9.84
C LEU A 221 1.61 -13.75 -9.37
N PRO A 222 2.28 -12.77 -9.99
CA PRO A 222 3.55 -12.25 -9.51
C PRO A 222 3.32 -11.11 -8.50
N ILE A 223 3.88 -11.24 -7.29
CA ILE A 223 3.95 -10.18 -6.26
C ILE A 223 5.42 -10.05 -5.85
N CYS A 224 6.25 -9.60 -6.78
CA CYS A 224 7.69 -9.52 -6.59
C CYS A 224 8.33 -8.24 -7.15
N GLY A 225 7.57 -7.14 -7.20
CA GLY A 225 8.07 -5.83 -7.61
C GLY A 225 8.73 -5.85 -8.98
N GLY A 226 9.93 -5.29 -9.13
CA GLY A 226 10.70 -5.28 -10.38
C GLY A 226 11.02 -6.68 -10.92
N ALA A 227 11.14 -7.70 -10.06
CA ALA A 227 11.32 -9.08 -10.49
C ALA A 227 10.13 -9.62 -11.31
N SER A 228 8.94 -9.02 -11.19
CA SER A 228 7.76 -9.36 -11.98
C SER A 228 7.96 -9.16 -13.49
N GLN A 229 8.89 -8.32 -13.92
CA GLN A 229 9.20 -8.14 -15.35
C GLN A 229 9.71 -9.45 -15.98
N GLY A 230 10.56 -10.18 -15.24
CA GLY A 230 11.02 -11.49 -15.67
C GLY A 230 9.90 -12.52 -15.72
N VAL A 231 9.00 -12.51 -14.73
CA VAL A 231 7.82 -13.40 -14.71
C VAL A 231 6.91 -13.13 -15.90
N ILE A 232 6.64 -11.85 -16.22
CA ILE A 232 5.82 -11.46 -17.39
C ILE A 232 6.49 -11.94 -18.69
N THR A 233 7.81 -11.73 -18.85
CA THR A 233 8.54 -12.17 -20.02
C THR A 233 8.43 -13.69 -20.21
N SER A 234 8.64 -14.46 -19.15
CA SER A 234 8.47 -15.92 -19.16
C SER A 234 7.02 -16.32 -19.52
N ALA A 235 6.02 -15.66 -18.94
CA ALA A 235 4.62 -15.95 -19.21
C ALA A 235 4.25 -15.74 -20.68
N VAL A 236 4.74 -14.63 -21.29
CA VAL A 236 4.55 -14.37 -22.74
C VAL A 236 5.18 -15.47 -23.58
N ASN A 237 6.43 -15.87 -23.28
CA ASN A 237 7.16 -16.89 -24.01
C ASN A 237 6.51 -18.28 -23.88
N ASN A 238 6.00 -18.63 -22.71
CA ASN A 238 5.33 -19.90 -22.44
C ASN A 238 3.84 -19.89 -22.79
N LYS A 239 3.28 -18.75 -23.24
CA LYS A 239 1.85 -18.58 -23.58
C LYS A 239 0.92 -18.94 -22.43
N ILE A 240 1.28 -18.53 -21.22
CA ILE A 240 0.50 -18.68 -20.00
C ILE A 240 0.00 -17.33 -19.52
N TYR A 241 -0.99 -17.31 -18.65
CA TYR A 241 -1.63 -16.09 -18.18
C TYR A 241 -0.98 -15.53 -16.93
N ILE A 242 -1.14 -14.21 -16.77
CA ILE A 242 -0.80 -13.45 -15.55
C ILE A 242 -2.08 -12.85 -14.98
N THR A 243 -2.31 -13.01 -13.68
CA THR A 243 -3.19 -12.15 -12.90
C THR A 243 -2.34 -11.07 -12.25
N TRP A 244 -2.83 -9.83 -12.17
CA TRP A 244 -2.03 -8.68 -11.75
C TRP A 244 -2.61 -7.99 -10.52
N PHE A 245 -1.72 -7.36 -9.75
CA PHE A 245 -1.98 -6.78 -8.43
C PHE A 245 -1.55 -5.31 -8.39
N ASP A 246 -2.20 -4.50 -7.57
CA ASP A 246 -1.90 -3.13 -7.19
C ASP A 246 -2.19 -2.02 -8.20
N ASP A 247 -1.91 -2.20 -9.48
CA ASP A 247 -2.17 -1.23 -10.53
C ASP A 247 -2.83 -1.87 -11.77
N ASN A 248 -3.26 -1.02 -12.74
CA ASN A 248 -3.71 -1.54 -14.02
C ASN A 248 -2.51 -2.02 -14.85
N GLY A 249 -2.30 -3.34 -14.86
CA GLY A 249 -1.18 -3.98 -15.52
C GLY A 249 -1.42 -4.37 -16.98
N PHE A 250 -2.62 -4.24 -17.54
CA PHE A 250 -2.97 -4.80 -18.85
C PHE A 250 -2.05 -4.35 -20.00
N ALA A 251 -1.57 -3.10 -19.95
CA ALA A 251 -0.66 -2.56 -20.97
C ALA A 251 0.75 -3.18 -20.92
N LYS A 252 1.14 -3.81 -19.79
CA LYS A 252 2.47 -4.43 -19.63
C LYS A 252 2.65 -5.67 -20.52
N ALA A 253 1.58 -6.44 -20.72
CA ALA A 253 1.57 -7.63 -21.59
C ALA A 253 0.14 -7.91 -22.11
N PRO A 254 -0.31 -7.18 -23.17
CA PRO A 254 -1.63 -7.37 -23.75
C PRO A 254 -1.85 -8.82 -24.21
N GLY A 255 -2.99 -9.39 -23.83
CA GLY A 255 -3.32 -10.79 -24.13
C GLY A 255 -2.73 -11.84 -23.16
N THR A 256 -1.76 -11.46 -22.35
CA THR A 256 -1.16 -12.32 -21.31
C THR A 256 -1.71 -11.97 -19.93
N ILE A 257 -1.83 -10.67 -19.60
CA ILE A 257 -2.46 -10.24 -18.35
C ILE A 257 -3.97 -10.29 -18.52
N ILE A 258 -4.62 -11.07 -17.66
CA ILE A 258 -6.07 -11.35 -17.72
C ILE A 258 -6.86 -10.65 -16.61
N SER A 259 -6.19 -10.04 -15.66
CA SER A 259 -6.84 -9.29 -14.58
C SER A 259 -5.92 -8.24 -14.00
N SER A 260 -6.53 -7.19 -13.46
CA SER A 260 -5.84 -6.20 -12.63
C SER A 260 -6.72 -5.88 -11.43
N SER A 261 -6.27 -6.31 -10.24
CA SER A 261 -6.86 -5.89 -8.98
C SER A 261 -6.07 -4.70 -8.46
N VAL A 262 -6.71 -3.55 -8.37
CA VAL A 262 -6.05 -2.27 -8.15
C VAL A 262 -6.28 -1.73 -6.73
N MET A 263 -5.33 -0.96 -6.25
CA MET A 263 -5.49 -0.14 -5.05
C MET A 263 -5.41 1.36 -5.38
N GLU A 264 -6.25 2.14 -4.73
CA GLU A 264 -6.35 3.59 -4.93
C GLU A 264 -5.31 4.35 -4.10
N GLN A 265 -4.02 3.99 -4.27
CA GLN A 265 -2.90 4.52 -3.49
C GLN A 265 -2.77 6.04 -3.59
N LYS A 266 -2.98 6.62 -4.79
CA LYS A 266 -2.94 8.08 -4.99
C LYS A 266 -4.04 8.79 -4.19
N LYS A 267 -5.26 8.27 -4.22
CA LYS A 267 -6.40 8.79 -3.47
C LYS A 267 -6.15 8.66 -1.96
N MET A 268 -5.62 7.53 -1.53
CA MET A 268 -5.34 7.30 -0.11
C MET A 268 -4.25 8.22 0.40
N SER A 269 -3.11 8.32 -0.29
CA SER A 269 -2.01 9.18 0.13
C SER A 269 -2.39 10.66 0.15
N TYR A 270 -3.24 11.10 -0.80
CA TYR A 270 -3.84 12.44 -0.76
C TYR A 270 -4.70 12.61 0.51
N ASN A 271 -5.60 11.68 0.81
CA ASN A 271 -6.52 11.80 1.94
C ASN A 271 -5.79 11.83 3.28
N VAL A 272 -4.87 10.91 3.54
CA VAL A 272 -4.13 10.89 4.82
C VAL A 272 -3.22 12.10 4.99
N THR A 273 -2.67 12.63 3.89
CA THR A 273 -1.90 13.87 3.92
C THR A 273 -2.80 15.06 4.27
N LYS A 274 -3.98 15.16 3.67
CA LYS A 274 -4.97 16.19 3.98
C LYS A 274 -5.42 16.11 5.45
N GLU A 275 -5.75 14.93 5.95
CA GLU A 275 -6.07 14.70 7.36
C GLU A 275 -4.95 15.17 8.28
N PHE A 276 -3.70 14.86 7.94
CA PHE A 276 -2.54 15.35 8.70
C PHE A 276 -2.42 16.87 8.68
N LEU A 277 -2.56 17.49 7.53
CA LEU A 277 -2.48 18.94 7.39
C LEU A 277 -3.62 19.67 8.13
N GLU A 278 -4.75 19.02 8.31
CA GLU A 278 -5.91 19.49 9.09
C GLU A 278 -5.82 19.15 10.59
N GLY A 279 -4.81 18.37 11.02
CA GLY A 279 -4.67 17.93 12.41
C GLY A 279 -5.66 16.83 12.83
N LYS A 280 -6.17 16.06 11.87
CA LYS A 280 -7.22 15.04 12.07
C LYS A 280 -6.69 13.60 11.99
N THR A 281 -5.39 13.39 11.84
CA THR A 281 -4.82 12.04 11.75
C THR A 281 -5.18 11.21 12.98
N PRO A 282 -5.79 10.02 12.81
CA PRO A 282 -6.15 9.16 13.93
C PRO A 282 -4.92 8.33 14.36
N TRP A 283 -4.03 8.94 15.13
CA TRP A 283 -2.83 8.29 15.62
C TRP A 283 -3.13 7.02 16.43
N ALA A 284 -2.19 6.09 16.46
CA ALA A 284 -2.29 4.79 17.12
C ALA A 284 -3.31 3.83 16.50
N THR A 285 -3.81 4.12 15.31
CA THR A 285 -4.81 3.28 14.64
C THR A 285 -4.24 2.60 13.41
N ALA A 286 -4.77 1.40 13.13
CA ALA A 286 -4.67 0.74 11.84
C ALA A 286 -6.06 0.70 11.19
N LYS A 287 -6.15 1.14 9.94
CA LYS A 287 -7.38 1.11 9.16
C LYS A 287 -7.21 0.18 7.96
N MET A 288 -8.16 -0.72 7.76
CA MET A 288 -8.26 -1.50 6.53
C MET A 288 -9.34 -0.90 5.64
N VAL A 289 -9.06 -0.79 4.34
CA VAL A 289 -9.98 -0.26 3.32
C VAL A 289 -10.05 -1.20 2.12
N GLY A 290 -11.25 -1.40 1.61
CA GLY A 290 -11.50 -2.38 0.54
C GLY A 290 -12.36 -1.83 -0.60
N ILE A 291 -13.02 -2.74 -1.28
CA ILE A 291 -13.92 -2.47 -2.41
C ILE A 291 -15.10 -1.62 -1.95
N LYS A 292 -15.66 -1.90 -0.77
CA LYS A 292 -16.80 -1.16 -0.22
C LYS A 292 -16.47 0.32 0.02
N GLU A 293 -15.27 0.62 0.49
CA GLU A 293 -14.79 1.99 0.72
C GLU A 293 -14.26 2.64 -0.57
N GLY A 294 -14.15 1.90 -1.66
CA GLY A 294 -13.65 2.38 -2.95
C GLY A 294 -12.14 2.66 -2.96
N PHE A 295 -11.36 1.83 -2.24
CA PHE A 295 -9.91 1.87 -2.23
C PHE A 295 -9.25 0.60 -2.76
N VAL A 296 -10.03 -0.44 -3.00
CA VAL A 296 -9.68 -1.62 -3.79
C VAL A 296 -10.71 -1.74 -4.90
N ASP A 297 -10.29 -2.12 -6.09
CA ASP A 297 -11.19 -2.41 -7.19
C ASP A 297 -10.59 -3.46 -8.14
N PHE A 298 -11.38 -3.85 -9.11
CA PHE A 298 -11.01 -4.77 -10.18
C PHE A 298 -11.35 -4.12 -11.52
N VAL A 299 -10.35 -3.95 -12.38
CA VAL A 299 -10.50 -3.26 -13.67
C VAL A 299 -11.33 -4.10 -14.65
N GLN A 300 -12.47 -3.60 -15.08
CA GLN A 300 -13.43 -4.29 -15.94
C GLN A 300 -13.58 -3.66 -17.34
N ASP A 301 -13.17 -2.41 -17.49
CA ASP A 301 -13.38 -1.57 -18.68
C ASP A 301 -12.13 -1.42 -19.56
N ASP A 302 -11.01 -2.06 -19.19
CA ASP A 302 -9.80 -2.03 -20.03
C ASP A 302 -10.02 -2.82 -21.32
N PRO A 303 -9.69 -2.25 -22.50
CA PRO A 303 -9.84 -2.92 -23.78
C PRO A 303 -9.12 -4.28 -23.88
N ASN A 304 -7.97 -4.42 -23.24
CA ASN A 304 -7.23 -5.70 -23.22
C ASN A 304 -7.94 -6.76 -22.38
N TYR A 305 -8.55 -6.36 -21.24
CA TYR A 305 -9.41 -7.26 -20.48
C TYR A 305 -10.59 -7.75 -21.31
N ILE A 306 -11.33 -6.83 -21.93
CA ILE A 306 -12.51 -7.13 -22.75
C ILE A 306 -12.16 -8.04 -23.93
N LYS A 307 -11.01 -7.82 -24.55
CA LYS A 307 -10.53 -8.63 -25.69
C LYS A 307 -10.05 -10.01 -25.29
N THR A 308 -9.41 -10.14 -24.13
CA THR A 308 -8.69 -11.38 -23.72
C THR A 308 -9.58 -12.33 -22.92
N VAL A 309 -10.43 -11.80 -22.04
CA VAL A 309 -11.25 -12.59 -21.14
C VAL A 309 -12.64 -12.86 -21.76
N PRO A 310 -13.08 -14.11 -21.85
CA PRO A 310 -14.40 -14.47 -22.37
C PRO A 310 -15.54 -13.76 -21.65
N GLU A 311 -16.63 -13.47 -22.37
CA GLU A 311 -17.75 -12.69 -21.84
C GLU A 311 -18.43 -13.34 -20.64
N ASP A 312 -18.60 -14.66 -20.66
CA ASP A 312 -19.19 -15.42 -19.56
C ASP A 312 -18.36 -15.31 -18.27
N ILE A 313 -17.01 -15.31 -18.39
CA ILE A 313 -16.08 -15.11 -17.27
C ILE A 313 -16.17 -13.67 -16.78
N ARG A 314 -16.18 -12.69 -17.69
CA ARG A 314 -16.35 -11.27 -17.33
C ARG A 314 -17.67 -11.02 -16.57
N LYS A 315 -18.76 -11.67 -16.97
CA LYS A 315 -20.04 -11.61 -16.25
C LYS A 315 -19.95 -12.20 -14.84
N LYS A 316 -19.26 -13.34 -14.66
CA LYS A 316 -19.04 -13.93 -13.32
C LYS A 316 -18.24 -12.99 -12.43
N MET A 317 -17.18 -12.35 -12.96
CA MET A 317 -16.40 -11.36 -12.22
C MET A 317 -17.24 -10.13 -11.84
N ALA A 318 -18.04 -9.59 -12.76
CA ALA A 318 -18.90 -8.44 -12.51
C ALA A 318 -19.94 -8.73 -11.43
N ASN A 319 -20.56 -9.92 -11.45
CA ASN A 319 -21.53 -10.35 -10.43
C ASN A 319 -20.86 -10.47 -9.04
N LEU A 320 -19.70 -11.11 -8.97
CA LEU A 320 -18.94 -11.22 -7.71
C LEU A 320 -18.60 -9.85 -7.13
N LEU A 321 -18.11 -8.94 -7.96
CA LEU A 321 -17.81 -7.56 -7.52
C LEU A 321 -19.05 -6.81 -7.05
N ALA A 322 -20.18 -6.95 -7.75
CA ALA A 322 -21.43 -6.33 -7.35
C ALA A 322 -21.91 -6.88 -5.99
N ASP A 323 -21.77 -8.16 -5.74
CA ASP A 323 -22.16 -8.79 -4.48
C ASP A 323 -21.24 -8.38 -3.32
N ILE A 324 -19.92 -8.22 -3.57
CA ILE A 324 -19.00 -7.67 -2.57
C ILE A 324 -19.34 -6.21 -2.24
N ARG A 325 -19.56 -5.36 -3.26
CA ARG A 325 -19.93 -3.96 -3.08
C ARG A 325 -21.26 -3.82 -2.31
N ALA A 326 -22.21 -4.72 -2.55
CA ALA A 326 -23.49 -4.75 -1.86
C ALA A 326 -23.41 -5.36 -0.45
N GLY A 327 -22.24 -5.87 -0.02
CA GLY A 327 -22.08 -6.57 1.25
C GLY A 327 -22.78 -7.93 1.35
N LYS A 328 -23.17 -8.52 0.21
CA LYS A 328 -23.75 -9.87 0.17
C LYS A 328 -22.67 -10.97 0.24
N VAL A 329 -21.47 -10.65 -0.19
CA VAL A 329 -20.29 -11.51 -0.09
C VAL A 329 -19.22 -10.75 0.68
N GLU A 330 -18.79 -11.30 1.80
CA GLU A 330 -17.66 -10.81 2.59
C GLU A 330 -16.48 -11.76 2.39
N ILE A 331 -15.35 -11.20 1.95
CA ILE A 331 -14.12 -11.94 1.74
C ILE A 331 -13.19 -11.59 2.89
N LYS A 332 -13.09 -12.53 3.84
CA LYS A 332 -12.23 -12.43 4.99
C LYS A 332 -11.70 -13.83 5.36
#